data_1006102119edc683b7924eca887003be
#
_entry.id   1006102119edc683b7924eca887003be
#
_cell.length_a   1.000
_cell.length_b   1.000
_cell.length_c   1.000
_cell.angle_alpha   90.00
_cell.angle_beta   90.00
_cell.angle_gamma   90.00
#
_symmetry.space_group_name_H-M   'P 1'
#
loop_
_entity.id
_entity.type
_entity.pdbx_description
1 polymer ?
#
loop_
_entity_poly.entity_id
_entity_poly.type
_entity_poly.pdbx_seq_one_letter_code
_entity_poly.pdbx_strand_id
1 'polypeptide(L)'
;MVAALCCVLLGSIDLTVVASILPGMIGDLGVNTADIDRYIWAVNGYLIAYIVAIPLIGRISDLLGRQRTFLIALLIFLAGSVLCATADTLGTLVVGRAIQGFGGGGLLPVAIALAGDTLGRRGQLAGIGFVSAIETIGWIVGPIYGAVITNLFAGQDEPWRWVFWLNVPVLLVLLVVLRGFARSSSTGSLRFWRHLDIPGIGLLTIALVTANLALASGGEFGAATGTGLRAMGGTHNPLSSYIPLLLLAAVIATVLLVLWERRSSEPLLPVSLYRQRPFQATIIANLCIGAVLMVTMVNVPVIVALTTDADDVATLSATLLAPYTIAVAAASLLASRLSDRWSERYLLAGAVILAAVGALLIALLQDRDNHWTLVPGLVIGGIGAGLLLPALGTVPIMVADPRHRGGAASSALMFRLLGMTIGVSALTSLAVRRLQSLSNQLEPIVREPDESTASFLARQQTFILDHAIPLSIQVIEETFLVAAVIAIAMLPAIWLIGKFIDHRHEIEVPAD
;
A
#
# COMPACT_ATOMS: atom_id res chain seq x y z
N MET A 1 -8.79 13.41 -17.10
CA MET A 1 -8.42 12.03 -16.73
C MET A 1 -6.91 11.80 -16.82
N VAL A 2 -6.24 12.01 -17.97
CA VAL A 2 -4.79 11.74 -18.14
C VAL A 2 -3.93 12.44 -17.07
N ALA A 3 -4.13 13.75 -16.84
CA ALA A 3 -3.39 14.47 -15.81
C ALA A 3 -3.62 13.90 -14.38
N ALA A 4 -4.83 13.43 -14.08
CA ALA A 4 -5.11 12.76 -12.81
C ALA A 4 -4.38 11.42 -12.67
N LEU A 5 -4.31 10.65 -13.76
CA LEU A 5 -3.54 9.40 -13.81
C LEU A 5 -2.03 9.64 -13.62
N CYS A 6 -1.48 10.70 -14.23
CA CYS A 6 -0.09 11.11 -14.00
C CYS A 6 0.18 11.47 -12.54
N CYS A 7 -0.76 12.16 -11.88
CA CYS A 7 -0.65 12.48 -10.46
C CYS A 7 -0.72 11.24 -9.56
N VAL A 8 -1.61 10.29 -9.89
CA VAL A 8 -1.70 9.00 -9.18
C VAL A 8 -0.40 8.21 -9.36
N LEU A 9 0.14 8.14 -10.58
CA LEU A 9 1.43 7.49 -10.83
C LEU A 9 2.54 8.08 -9.98
N LEU A 10 2.64 9.42 -9.97
CA LEU A 10 3.67 10.12 -9.20
C LEU A 10 3.54 9.86 -7.70
N GLY A 11 2.32 9.94 -7.14
CA GLY A 11 2.06 9.63 -5.73
C GLY A 11 2.38 8.17 -5.38
N SER A 12 2.14 7.24 -6.32
CA SER A 12 2.42 5.81 -6.12
C SER A 12 3.92 5.48 -6.24
N ILE A 13 4.64 6.15 -7.14
CA ILE A 13 6.11 6.10 -7.23
C ILE A 13 6.72 6.60 -5.91
N ASP A 14 6.24 7.75 -5.43
CA ASP A 14 6.79 8.40 -4.25
C ASP A 14 6.54 7.62 -2.95
N LEU A 15 5.48 6.82 -2.90
CA LEU A 15 5.18 5.90 -1.80
C LEU A 15 6.30 4.87 -1.58
N THR A 16 6.90 4.37 -2.66
CA THR A 16 7.82 3.22 -2.64
C THR A 16 9.28 3.60 -2.94
N VAL A 17 9.53 4.76 -3.54
CA VAL A 17 10.88 5.20 -3.94
C VAL A 17 11.85 5.30 -2.78
N VAL A 18 11.38 5.68 -1.58
CA VAL A 18 12.23 5.87 -0.41
C VAL A 18 12.95 4.59 0.01
N ALA A 19 12.37 3.43 -0.28
CA ALA A 19 13.00 2.14 0.00
C ALA A 19 14.39 2.01 -0.64
N SER A 20 14.54 2.47 -1.88
CA SER A 20 15.80 2.37 -2.63
C SER A 20 16.82 3.45 -2.31
N ILE A 21 16.38 4.64 -1.88
CA ILE A 21 17.25 5.77 -1.58
C ILE A 21 17.61 5.89 -0.10
N LEU A 22 16.97 5.12 0.77
CA LEU A 22 17.13 5.17 2.22
C LEU A 22 18.59 5.00 2.67
N PRO A 23 19.39 4.07 2.14
CA PRO A 23 20.79 3.93 2.51
C PRO A 23 21.64 5.20 2.25
N GLY A 24 21.43 5.86 1.11
CA GLY A 24 22.09 7.12 0.79
C GLY A 24 21.69 8.25 1.73
N MET A 25 20.38 8.36 2.04
CA MET A 25 19.87 9.34 3.00
C MET A 25 20.48 9.17 4.40
N ILE A 26 20.71 7.92 4.84
CA ILE A 26 21.33 7.60 6.14
C ILE A 26 22.76 8.14 6.19
N GLY A 27 23.55 7.89 5.12
CA GLY A 27 24.92 8.34 5.03
C GLY A 27 25.04 9.84 5.09
N ASP A 28 24.23 10.55 4.29
CA ASP A 28 24.38 12.00 4.05
C ASP A 28 23.81 12.85 5.21
N LEU A 29 22.73 12.41 5.87
CA LEU A 29 22.15 13.14 7.01
C LEU A 29 22.89 12.94 8.34
N GLY A 30 24.03 12.22 8.33
CA GLY A 30 24.97 12.13 9.43
C GLY A 30 24.40 11.52 10.72
N VAL A 31 23.36 10.69 10.63
CA VAL A 31 22.77 10.02 11.81
C VAL A 31 23.62 8.80 12.15
N ASN A 32 23.94 8.67 13.44
CA ASN A 32 24.77 7.57 13.94
C ASN A 32 24.11 6.21 13.62
N THR A 33 24.88 5.20 13.25
CA THR A 33 24.41 3.83 13.00
C THR A 33 23.63 3.23 14.18
N ALA A 34 23.87 3.72 15.40
CA ALA A 34 23.11 3.35 16.58
C ALA A 34 21.65 3.87 16.58
N ASP A 35 21.34 4.91 15.79
CA ASP A 35 20.02 5.57 15.70
C ASP A 35 19.30 5.22 14.37
N ILE A 36 19.69 4.14 13.73
CA ILE A 36 19.17 3.69 12.43
C ILE A 36 17.64 3.49 12.48
N ASP A 37 17.10 3.13 13.63
CA ASP A 37 15.66 2.97 13.86
C ASP A 37 14.85 4.27 13.63
N ARG A 38 15.51 5.43 13.71
CA ARG A 38 14.86 6.73 13.46
C ARG A 38 14.55 6.98 11.99
N TYR A 39 15.30 6.34 11.06
CA TYR A 39 15.05 6.51 9.63
C TYR A 39 13.76 5.85 9.15
N ILE A 40 13.28 4.82 9.88
CA ILE A 40 11.97 4.22 9.62
C ILE A 40 10.86 5.29 9.62
N TRP A 41 11.06 6.39 10.36
CA TRP A 41 10.10 7.48 10.40
C TRP A 41 9.99 8.26 9.09
N ALA A 42 11.02 8.28 8.24
CA ALA A 42 10.92 8.87 6.90
C ALA A 42 9.93 8.10 6.01
N VAL A 43 9.77 6.80 6.21
CA VAL A 43 8.77 5.96 5.54
C VAL A 43 7.44 6.02 6.27
N ASN A 44 7.43 5.77 7.58
CA ASN A 44 6.22 5.68 8.39
C ASN A 44 5.48 7.04 8.47
N GLY A 45 6.20 8.15 8.56
CA GLY A 45 5.61 9.49 8.54
C GLY A 45 4.78 9.75 7.29
N TYR A 46 5.28 9.34 6.13
CA TYR A 46 4.54 9.40 4.87
C TYR A 46 3.31 8.48 4.91
N LEU A 47 3.49 7.21 5.25
CA LEU A 47 2.41 6.22 5.25
C LEU A 47 1.27 6.57 6.19
N ILE A 48 1.58 6.99 7.41
CA ILE A 48 0.57 7.41 8.39
C ILE A 48 -0.21 8.62 7.88
N ALA A 49 0.50 9.64 7.39
CA ALA A 49 -0.14 10.83 6.83
C ALA A 49 -0.98 10.50 5.59
N TYR A 50 -0.49 9.60 4.73
CA TYR A 50 -1.18 9.11 3.55
C TYR A 50 -2.50 8.41 3.92
N ILE A 51 -2.49 7.48 4.87
CA ILE A 51 -3.69 6.74 5.31
C ILE A 51 -4.72 7.67 5.95
N VAL A 52 -4.28 8.62 6.76
CA VAL A 52 -5.15 9.64 7.39
C VAL A 52 -5.77 10.57 6.34
N ALA A 53 -5.00 10.96 5.33
CA ALA A 53 -5.46 11.87 4.28
C ALA A 53 -6.57 11.26 3.41
N ILE A 54 -6.56 9.96 3.17
CA ILE A 54 -7.50 9.27 2.29
C ILE A 54 -8.96 9.59 2.64
N PRO A 55 -9.49 9.24 3.82
CA PRO A 55 -10.89 9.49 4.16
C PRO A 55 -11.18 10.98 4.28
N LEU A 56 -10.25 11.77 4.79
CA LEU A 56 -10.40 13.19 4.98
C LEU A 56 -10.51 13.92 3.62
N ILE A 57 -9.55 13.73 2.73
CA ILE A 57 -9.54 14.38 1.42
C ILE A 57 -10.68 13.83 0.55
N GLY A 58 -11.06 12.56 0.69
CA GLY A 58 -12.24 12.01 0.05
C GLY A 58 -13.50 12.78 0.42
N ARG A 59 -13.74 13.05 1.71
CA ARG A 59 -14.87 13.86 2.19
C ARG A 59 -14.77 15.32 1.75
N ILE A 60 -13.59 15.93 1.86
CA ILE A 60 -13.33 17.29 1.38
C ILE A 60 -13.66 17.38 -0.12
N SER A 61 -13.37 16.36 -0.90
CA SER A 61 -13.68 16.33 -2.33
C SER A 61 -15.17 16.30 -2.64
N ASP A 62 -15.97 15.71 -1.76
CA ASP A 62 -17.44 15.75 -1.85
C ASP A 62 -18.00 17.15 -1.57
N LEU A 63 -17.35 17.92 -0.68
CA LEU A 63 -17.79 19.25 -0.24
C LEU A 63 -17.28 20.40 -1.12
N LEU A 64 -15.98 20.39 -1.45
CA LEU A 64 -15.32 21.45 -2.24
C LEU A 64 -15.35 21.20 -3.75
N GLY A 65 -15.70 19.98 -4.15
CA GLY A 65 -15.64 19.50 -5.51
C GLY A 65 -14.29 18.87 -5.87
N ARG A 66 -14.34 17.88 -6.78
CA ARG A 66 -13.21 16.99 -7.11
C ARG A 66 -11.96 17.74 -7.57
N GLN A 67 -12.13 18.66 -8.51
CA GLN A 67 -11.00 19.38 -9.12
C GLN A 67 -10.25 20.29 -8.13
N ARG A 68 -11.00 21.05 -7.31
CA ARG A 68 -10.37 21.95 -6.31
C ARG A 68 -9.60 21.14 -5.28
N THR A 69 -10.21 20.08 -4.78
CA THR A 69 -9.57 19.21 -3.80
C THR A 69 -8.33 18.54 -4.38
N PHE A 70 -8.39 18.11 -5.63
CA PHE A 70 -7.24 17.54 -6.32
C PHE A 70 -6.08 18.54 -6.45
N LEU A 71 -6.37 19.79 -6.81
CA LEU A 71 -5.37 20.86 -6.88
C LEU A 71 -4.75 21.17 -5.50
N ILE A 72 -5.56 21.20 -4.45
CA ILE A 72 -5.08 21.39 -3.07
C ILE A 72 -4.16 20.24 -2.66
N ALA A 73 -4.57 19.00 -2.89
CA ALA A 73 -3.76 17.82 -2.59
C ALA A 73 -2.42 17.85 -3.34
N LEU A 74 -2.44 18.27 -4.60
CA LEU A 74 -1.25 18.40 -5.43
C LEU A 74 -0.30 19.51 -4.93
N LEU A 75 -0.84 20.64 -4.47
CA LEU A 75 -0.05 21.72 -3.86
C LEU A 75 0.58 21.28 -2.54
N ILE A 76 -0.14 20.52 -1.70
CA ILE A 76 0.39 19.97 -0.47
C ILE A 76 1.53 18.95 -0.79
N PHE A 77 1.31 18.09 -1.78
CA PHE A 77 2.32 17.13 -2.23
C PHE A 77 3.59 17.85 -2.76
N LEU A 78 3.41 18.90 -3.55
CA LEU A 78 4.52 19.75 -4.04
C LEU A 78 5.30 20.39 -2.89
N ALA A 79 4.61 20.99 -1.92
CA ALA A 79 5.25 21.59 -0.76
C ALA A 79 6.06 20.57 0.05
N GLY A 80 5.52 19.36 0.25
CA GLY A 80 6.22 18.25 0.88
C GLY A 80 7.46 17.81 0.08
N SER A 81 7.36 17.71 -1.25
CA SER A 81 8.48 17.37 -2.13
C SER A 81 9.62 18.37 -2.04
N VAL A 82 9.31 19.68 -2.06
CA VAL A 82 10.31 20.74 -1.89
C VAL A 82 10.98 20.65 -0.51
N LEU A 83 10.19 20.43 0.54
CA LEU A 83 10.71 20.30 1.90
C LEU A 83 11.62 19.06 2.05
N CYS A 84 11.27 17.93 1.43
CA CYS A 84 12.13 16.74 1.39
C CYS A 84 13.43 16.99 0.62
N ALA A 85 13.36 17.68 -0.51
CA ALA A 85 14.51 17.99 -1.35
C ALA A 85 15.50 18.95 -0.67
N THR A 86 15.02 19.78 0.26
CA THR A 86 15.83 20.78 0.99
C THR A 86 16.07 20.39 2.45
N ALA A 87 15.78 19.15 2.84
CA ALA A 87 15.91 18.74 4.24
C ALA A 87 17.36 18.50 4.65
N ASP A 88 17.87 19.26 5.63
CA ASP A 88 19.22 19.12 6.19
C ASP A 88 19.26 18.25 7.45
N THR A 89 18.11 17.86 7.97
CA THR A 89 17.97 17.00 9.14
C THR A 89 16.92 15.92 8.91
N LEU A 90 17.10 14.79 9.57
CA LEU A 90 16.08 13.72 9.55
C LEU A 90 14.70 14.24 10.00
N GLY A 91 14.64 15.13 11.01
CA GLY A 91 13.38 15.70 11.48
C GLY A 91 12.65 16.49 10.39
N THR A 92 13.37 17.35 9.64
CA THR A 92 12.83 18.12 8.52
C THR A 92 12.36 17.18 7.40
N LEU A 93 13.13 16.13 7.11
CA LEU A 93 12.76 15.12 6.13
C LEU A 93 11.46 14.40 6.52
N VAL A 94 11.34 13.94 7.77
CA VAL A 94 10.13 13.27 8.28
C VAL A 94 8.90 14.18 8.18
N VAL A 95 9.03 15.46 8.53
CA VAL A 95 7.95 16.45 8.38
C VAL A 95 7.61 16.65 6.90
N GLY A 96 8.60 16.79 6.03
CA GLY A 96 8.41 16.89 4.58
C GLY A 96 7.68 15.67 4.03
N ARG A 97 8.08 14.47 4.45
CA ARG A 97 7.44 13.20 4.08
C ARG A 97 5.99 13.11 4.59
N ALA A 98 5.70 13.58 5.80
CA ALA A 98 4.33 13.60 6.31
C ALA A 98 3.45 14.57 5.50
N ILE A 99 3.93 15.76 5.18
CA ILE A 99 3.21 16.72 4.32
C ILE A 99 2.99 16.12 2.92
N GLN A 100 4.03 15.54 2.34
CA GLN A 100 3.98 14.89 1.03
C GLN A 100 3.00 13.71 1.03
N GLY A 101 3.05 12.83 2.04
CA GLY A 101 2.14 11.71 2.22
C GLY A 101 0.69 12.17 2.36
N PHE A 102 0.43 13.26 3.10
CA PHE A 102 -0.90 13.82 3.23
C PHE A 102 -1.46 14.31 1.89
N GLY A 103 -0.65 14.96 1.07
CA GLY A 103 -1.02 15.35 -0.30
C GLY A 103 -1.28 14.12 -1.19
N GLY A 104 -0.32 13.17 -1.20
CA GLY A 104 -0.37 11.94 -2.00
C GLY A 104 -1.59 11.07 -1.71
N GLY A 105 -1.92 10.90 -0.42
CA GLY A 105 -3.07 10.11 0.04
C GLY A 105 -4.41 10.62 -0.47
N GLY A 106 -4.50 11.89 -0.86
CA GLY A 106 -5.71 12.46 -1.46
C GLY A 106 -5.85 12.22 -2.96
N LEU A 107 -4.76 11.98 -3.68
CA LEU A 107 -4.79 11.90 -5.14
C LEU A 107 -5.58 10.69 -5.63
N LEU A 108 -5.38 9.54 -5.04
CA LEU A 108 -6.00 8.29 -5.49
C LEU A 108 -7.52 8.25 -5.27
N PRO A 109 -8.08 8.53 -4.07
CA PRO A 109 -9.52 8.47 -3.86
C PRO A 109 -10.27 9.53 -4.67
N VAL A 110 -9.66 10.72 -4.86
CA VAL A 110 -10.27 11.76 -5.70
C VAL A 110 -10.24 11.38 -7.17
N ALA A 111 -9.18 10.71 -7.66
CA ALA A 111 -9.12 10.19 -9.03
C ALA A 111 -10.18 9.12 -9.28
N ILE A 112 -10.37 8.19 -8.32
CA ILE A 112 -11.42 7.16 -8.38
C ILE A 112 -12.80 7.81 -8.41
N ALA A 113 -13.06 8.78 -7.52
CA ALA A 113 -14.33 9.50 -7.50
C ALA A 113 -14.57 10.31 -8.78
N LEU A 114 -13.52 10.94 -9.32
CA LEU A 114 -13.59 11.67 -10.60
C LEU A 114 -13.92 10.74 -11.76
N ALA A 115 -13.31 9.54 -11.81
CA ALA A 115 -13.66 8.53 -12.80
C ALA A 115 -15.12 8.09 -12.67
N GLY A 116 -15.59 7.90 -11.42
CA GLY A 116 -16.98 7.57 -11.15
C GLY A 116 -17.99 8.65 -11.53
N ASP A 117 -17.62 9.95 -11.42
CA ASP A 117 -18.52 11.06 -11.72
C ASP A 117 -18.52 11.46 -13.22
N THR A 118 -17.38 11.26 -13.92
CA THR A 118 -17.20 11.74 -15.31
C THR A 118 -17.49 10.68 -16.38
N LEU A 119 -17.32 9.41 -16.03
CA LEU A 119 -17.50 8.30 -16.98
C LEU A 119 -18.88 7.68 -16.76
N GLY A 120 -19.62 7.47 -17.84
CA GLY A 120 -20.85 6.70 -17.80
C GLY A 120 -20.60 5.30 -17.25
N ARG A 121 -21.64 4.60 -16.82
CA ARG A 121 -21.56 3.36 -16.05
C ARG A 121 -20.59 2.30 -16.61
N ARG A 122 -20.60 2.07 -17.94
CA ARG A 122 -19.63 1.17 -18.61
C ARG A 122 -18.20 1.69 -18.54
N GLY A 123 -18.03 3.01 -18.58
CA GLY A 123 -16.73 3.65 -18.47
C GLY A 123 -16.18 3.70 -17.03
N GLN A 124 -17.02 3.61 -16.00
CA GLN A 124 -16.58 3.67 -14.59
C GLN A 124 -15.64 2.51 -14.25
N LEU A 125 -16.01 1.28 -14.57
CA LEU A 125 -15.20 0.09 -14.31
C LEU A 125 -13.85 0.18 -15.03
N ALA A 126 -13.86 0.58 -16.31
CA ALA A 126 -12.65 0.79 -17.10
C ALA A 126 -11.79 1.93 -16.53
N GLY A 127 -12.41 3.07 -16.17
CA GLY A 127 -11.71 4.23 -15.61
C GLY A 127 -11.05 3.93 -14.27
N ILE A 128 -11.73 3.20 -13.39
CA ILE A 128 -11.19 2.76 -12.10
C ILE A 128 -10.11 1.69 -12.33
N GLY A 129 -10.30 0.80 -13.31
CA GLY A 129 -9.27 -0.14 -13.75
C GLY A 129 -7.98 0.54 -14.19
N PHE A 130 -8.08 1.65 -14.96
CA PHE A 130 -6.92 2.47 -15.32
C PHE A 130 -6.25 3.09 -14.10
N VAL A 131 -7.02 3.63 -13.15
CA VAL A 131 -6.48 4.21 -11.92
C VAL A 131 -5.72 3.14 -11.11
N SER A 132 -6.31 1.95 -10.95
CA SER A 132 -5.69 0.84 -10.21
C SER A 132 -4.45 0.29 -10.91
N ALA A 133 -4.47 0.19 -12.24
CA ALA A 133 -3.32 -0.25 -13.02
C ALA A 133 -2.13 0.72 -12.86
N ILE A 134 -2.39 2.03 -12.98
CA ILE A 134 -1.38 3.08 -12.83
C ILE A 134 -0.83 3.12 -11.39
N GLU A 135 -1.70 2.98 -10.38
CA GLU A 135 -1.29 2.87 -8.97
C GLU A 135 -0.28 1.71 -8.79
N THR A 136 -0.63 0.54 -9.30
CA THR A 136 0.20 -0.67 -9.15
C THR A 136 1.52 -0.56 -9.91
N ILE A 137 1.50 0.01 -11.12
CA ILE A 137 2.72 0.29 -11.88
C ILE A 137 3.64 1.23 -11.09
N GLY A 138 3.08 2.28 -10.48
CA GLY A 138 3.82 3.23 -9.67
C GLY A 138 4.57 2.57 -8.51
N TRP A 139 3.98 1.58 -7.86
CA TRP A 139 4.62 0.87 -6.73
C TRP A 139 5.91 0.14 -7.13
N ILE A 140 5.98 -0.39 -8.34
CA ILE A 140 7.18 -1.09 -8.81
C ILE A 140 8.17 -0.14 -9.47
N VAL A 141 7.66 0.84 -10.21
CA VAL A 141 8.54 1.85 -10.83
C VAL A 141 9.27 2.67 -9.75
N GLY A 142 8.68 2.83 -8.56
CA GLY A 142 9.26 3.64 -7.49
C GLY A 142 10.69 3.25 -7.10
N PRO A 143 10.98 2.03 -6.66
CA PRO A 143 12.34 1.61 -6.32
C PRO A 143 13.31 1.70 -7.50
N ILE A 144 12.86 1.33 -8.70
CA ILE A 144 13.67 1.44 -9.94
C ILE A 144 13.99 2.90 -10.22
N TYR A 145 12.99 3.78 -10.15
CA TYR A 145 13.15 5.22 -10.34
C TYR A 145 14.16 5.80 -9.35
N GLY A 146 14.06 5.44 -8.06
CA GLY A 146 15.02 5.88 -7.05
C GLY A 146 16.44 5.45 -7.35
N ALA A 147 16.65 4.18 -7.69
CA ALA A 147 17.96 3.66 -8.05
C ALA A 147 18.54 4.32 -9.32
N VAL A 148 17.71 4.50 -10.37
CA VAL A 148 18.13 5.14 -11.61
C VAL A 148 18.55 6.60 -11.37
N ILE A 149 17.73 7.36 -10.61
CA ILE A 149 18.00 8.77 -10.34
C ILE A 149 19.26 8.93 -9.48
N THR A 150 19.42 8.16 -8.41
CA THR A 150 20.62 8.23 -7.57
C THR A 150 21.89 7.87 -8.35
N ASN A 151 21.83 6.90 -9.24
CA ASN A 151 22.94 6.56 -10.12
C ASN A 151 23.23 7.65 -11.17
N LEU A 152 22.22 8.26 -11.75
CA LEU A 152 22.38 9.33 -12.76
C LEU A 152 23.04 10.56 -12.15
N PHE A 153 22.77 10.86 -10.90
CA PHE A 153 23.31 12.01 -10.16
C PHE A 153 24.43 11.63 -9.17
N ALA A 154 25.02 10.43 -9.30
CA ALA A 154 26.04 9.91 -8.39
C ALA A 154 27.30 10.80 -8.27
N GLY A 155 27.55 11.70 -9.23
CA GLY A 155 28.64 12.67 -9.18
C GLY A 155 28.32 13.98 -8.43
N GLN A 156 27.12 14.12 -7.88
CA GLN A 156 26.68 15.28 -7.11
C GLN A 156 26.60 14.96 -5.62
N ASP A 157 26.68 16.01 -4.79
CA ASP A 157 26.42 15.86 -3.37
C ASP A 157 24.97 15.48 -3.15
N GLU A 158 24.73 14.49 -2.27
CA GLU A 158 23.40 14.03 -1.86
C GLU A 158 22.46 13.67 -3.02
N PRO A 159 22.80 12.68 -3.87
CA PRO A 159 22.09 12.37 -5.12
C PRO A 159 20.62 11.96 -4.90
N TRP A 160 20.25 11.46 -3.72
CA TRP A 160 18.88 11.11 -3.36
C TRP A 160 17.92 12.29 -3.37
N ARG A 161 18.38 13.54 -3.17
CA ARG A 161 17.54 14.75 -3.20
C ARG A 161 16.91 14.99 -4.57
N TRP A 162 17.58 14.55 -5.64
CA TRP A 162 17.07 14.68 -7.00
C TRP A 162 15.79 13.90 -7.25
N VAL A 163 15.54 12.84 -6.50
CA VAL A 163 14.26 12.11 -6.54
C VAL A 163 13.09 13.04 -6.21
N PHE A 164 13.28 13.91 -5.21
CA PHE A 164 12.24 14.87 -4.80
C PHE A 164 12.24 16.13 -5.69
N TRP A 165 13.41 16.61 -6.11
CA TRP A 165 13.52 17.76 -7.02
C TRP A 165 12.86 17.52 -8.37
N LEU A 166 12.95 16.32 -8.93
CA LEU A 166 12.33 15.98 -10.21
C LEU A 166 10.79 15.94 -10.13
N ASN A 167 10.23 15.73 -8.95
CA ASN A 167 8.79 15.86 -8.75
C ASN A 167 8.31 17.31 -8.99
N VAL A 168 9.12 18.30 -8.66
CA VAL A 168 8.72 19.72 -8.72
C VAL A 168 8.30 20.17 -10.12
N PRO A 169 9.13 20.06 -11.16
CA PRO A 169 8.74 20.48 -12.50
C PRO A 169 7.52 19.71 -13.02
N VAL A 170 7.45 18.40 -12.76
CA VAL A 170 6.31 17.58 -13.19
C VAL A 170 5.02 18.05 -12.52
N LEU A 171 5.05 18.30 -11.21
CA LEU A 171 3.90 18.81 -10.46
C LEU A 171 3.47 20.20 -10.89
N LEU A 172 4.42 21.10 -11.19
CA LEU A 172 4.11 22.45 -11.71
C LEU A 172 3.40 22.37 -13.06
N VAL A 173 3.85 21.52 -13.98
CA VAL A 173 3.18 21.28 -15.28
C VAL A 173 1.77 20.75 -15.04
N LEU A 174 1.61 19.75 -14.19
CA LEU A 174 0.30 19.16 -13.88
C LEU A 174 -0.64 20.17 -13.23
N LEU A 175 -0.14 21.05 -12.33
CA LEU A 175 -0.92 22.14 -11.76
C LEU A 175 -1.41 23.13 -12.82
N VAL A 176 -0.57 23.53 -13.78
CA VAL A 176 -0.96 24.43 -14.88
C VAL A 176 -2.03 23.78 -15.73
N VAL A 177 -1.82 22.53 -16.14
CA VAL A 177 -2.79 21.75 -16.94
C VAL A 177 -4.13 21.65 -16.23
N LEU A 178 -4.13 21.24 -14.95
CA LEU A 178 -5.36 21.07 -14.16
C LEU A 178 -6.09 22.39 -13.86
N ARG A 179 -5.37 23.51 -13.66
CA ARG A 179 -5.97 24.83 -13.51
C ARG A 179 -6.78 25.26 -14.76
N GLY A 180 -6.32 24.89 -15.95
CA GLY A 180 -7.03 25.17 -17.20
C GLY A 180 -8.42 24.53 -17.24
N PHE A 181 -8.59 23.36 -16.61
CA PHE A 181 -9.88 22.66 -16.53
C PHE A 181 -10.75 23.12 -15.35
N ALA A 182 -10.18 23.74 -14.31
CA ALA A 182 -10.89 24.15 -13.09
C ALA A 182 -11.90 25.29 -13.27
N ARG A 183 -11.94 25.93 -14.43
CA ARG A 183 -12.84 27.05 -14.72
C ARG A 183 -14.31 26.70 -14.85
N SER A 184 -14.66 25.42 -14.88
CA SER A 184 -16.01 24.96 -15.25
C SER A 184 -16.93 24.52 -14.11
N SER A 185 -16.48 24.44 -12.86
CA SER A 185 -17.35 24.02 -11.75
C SER A 185 -17.27 24.98 -10.58
N SER A 186 -18.12 26.02 -10.61
CA SER A 186 -18.35 26.88 -9.47
C SER A 186 -19.48 26.33 -8.61
N THR A 187 -19.27 26.11 -7.33
CA THR A 187 -20.08 26.44 -6.17
C THR A 187 -19.55 25.78 -4.92
N GLY A 188 -18.30 26.06 -4.56
CA GLY A 188 -17.83 25.80 -3.20
C GLY A 188 -18.12 27.04 -2.35
N SER A 189 -19.18 27.04 -1.60
CA SER A 189 -19.58 28.11 -0.71
C SER A 189 -18.63 28.19 0.49
N LEU A 190 -18.43 29.41 1.04
CA LEU A 190 -17.75 29.69 2.32
C LEU A 190 -18.37 28.96 3.54
N ARG A 191 -19.48 28.24 3.34
CA ARG A 191 -20.12 27.37 4.32
C ARG A 191 -19.38 26.01 4.55
N PHE A 192 -18.32 25.73 3.81
CA PHE A 192 -17.51 24.49 3.90
C PHE A 192 -17.20 24.07 5.34
N TRP A 193 -16.67 24.99 6.16
CA TRP A 193 -16.28 24.70 7.54
C TRP A 193 -17.43 24.28 8.47
N ARG A 194 -18.67 24.64 8.13
CA ARG A 194 -19.85 24.23 8.90
C ARG A 194 -20.32 22.79 8.62
N HIS A 195 -19.92 22.24 7.47
CA HIS A 195 -20.26 20.90 7.05
C HIS A 195 -19.10 19.92 7.23
N LEU A 196 -17.98 20.39 7.80
CA LEU A 196 -16.83 19.57 8.10
C LEU A 196 -16.95 19.05 9.53
N ASP A 197 -17.05 17.73 9.67
CA ASP A 197 -17.11 17.06 10.97
C ASP A 197 -15.73 17.02 11.64
N ILE A 198 -15.31 18.14 12.25
CA ILE A 198 -14.00 18.28 12.88
C ILE A 198 -13.78 17.25 13.99
N PRO A 199 -14.75 16.96 14.90
CA PRO A 199 -14.57 15.93 15.90
C PRO A 199 -14.44 14.52 15.29
N GLY A 200 -15.24 14.18 14.28
CA GLY A 200 -15.12 12.92 13.55
C GLY A 200 -13.75 12.76 12.88
N ILE A 201 -13.25 13.82 12.24
CA ILE A 201 -11.90 13.86 11.66
C ILE A 201 -10.83 13.61 12.73
N GLY A 202 -10.92 14.30 13.87
CA GLY A 202 -9.98 14.12 14.98
C GLY A 202 -9.95 12.69 15.51
N LEU A 203 -11.13 12.11 15.77
CA LEU A 203 -11.26 10.74 16.25
C LEU A 203 -10.75 9.71 15.24
N LEU A 204 -11.09 9.88 13.95
CA LEU A 204 -10.60 9.02 12.88
C LEU A 204 -9.06 9.10 12.76
N THR A 205 -8.52 10.33 12.80
CA THR A 205 -7.07 10.54 12.77
C THR A 205 -6.39 9.84 13.93
N ILE A 206 -6.88 10.00 15.17
CA ILE A 206 -6.33 9.34 16.34
C ILE A 206 -6.41 7.81 16.17
N ALA A 207 -7.57 7.28 15.75
CA ALA A 207 -7.75 5.85 15.53
C ALA A 207 -6.75 5.29 14.51
N LEU A 208 -6.61 5.95 13.36
CA LEU A 208 -5.73 5.51 12.29
C LEU A 208 -4.24 5.66 12.67
N VAL A 209 -3.85 6.78 13.28
CA VAL A 209 -2.47 7.01 13.71
C VAL A 209 -2.07 5.99 14.77
N THR A 210 -2.87 5.81 15.83
CA THR A 210 -2.53 4.89 16.91
C THR A 210 -2.54 3.43 16.46
N ALA A 211 -3.49 3.04 15.59
CA ALA A 211 -3.50 1.71 14.98
C ALA A 211 -2.26 1.45 14.11
N ASN A 212 -1.92 2.40 13.23
CA ASN A 212 -0.73 2.27 12.37
C ASN A 212 0.56 2.27 13.17
N LEU A 213 0.68 3.13 14.20
CA LEU A 213 1.85 3.13 15.09
C LEU A 213 2.00 1.79 15.82
N ALA A 214 0.90 1.24 16.33
CA ALA A 214 0.91 -0.07 17.00
C ALA A 214 1.33 -1.19 16.05
N LEU A 215 0.77 -1.22 14.85
CA LEU A 215 1.08 -2.22 13.83
C LEU A 215 2.50 -2.07 13.29
N ALA A 216 2.96 -0.85 13.00
CA ALA A 216 4.32 -0.58 12.56
C ALA A 216 5.37 -0.91 13.64
N SER A 217 5.00 -0.80 14.93
CA SER A 217 5.88 -1.14 16.04
C SER A 217 5.94 -2.63 16.34
N GLY A 218 4.88 -3.38 16.03
CA GLY A 218 4.77 -4.81 16.29
C GLY A 218 5.18 -5.71 15.12
N GLY A 219 5.11 -5.20 13.92
CA GLY A 219 5.49 -5.87 12.68
C GLY A 219 6.36 -4.93 11.86
N GLU A 220 7.39 -5.46 11.24
CA GLU A 220 8.32 -4.69 10.46
C GLU A 220 7.71 -4.19 9.16
N PHE A 221 7.00 -3.06 9.20
CA PHE A 221 6.73 -2.29 7.98
C PHE A 221 8.06 -1.89 7.30
N GLY A 222 9.16 -1.89 8.08
CA GLY A 222 10.51 -1.76 7.60
C GLY A 222 11.06 -2.98 6.86
N ALA A 223 10.42 -4.15 6.95
CA ALA A 223 10.92 -5.34 6.25
C ALA A 223 10.75 -5.25 4.73
N ALA A 224 9.70 -4.57 4.23
CA ALA A 224 9.56 -4.30 2.80
C ALA A 224 10.59 -3.30 2.27
N THR A 225 11.15 -2.48 3.17
CA THR A 225 12.09 -1.41 2.85
C THR A 225 13.45 -1.56 3.52
N GLY A 226 13.61 -2.56 4.40
CA GLY A 226 14.75 -2.60 5.32
C GLY A 226 15.21 -3.98 5.77
N THR A 227 15.14 -5.01 4.91
CA THR A 227 15.82 -6.29 5.20
C THR A 227 17.32 -6.12 5.48
N GLY A 228 17.93 -5.04 4.94
CA GLY A 228 19.30 -4.65 5.29
C GLY A 228 19.45 -4.02 6.67
N LEU A 229 18.46 -3.32 7.18
CA LEU A 229 18.57 -2.53 8.42
C LEU A 229 18.59 -3.38 9.70
N ARG A 230 17.88 -4.52 9.74
CA ARG A 230 17.97 -5.46 10.87
C ARG A 230 19.22 -6.31 10.85
N ALA A 231 19.72 -6.66 9.67
CA ALA A 231 21.03 -7.30 9.56
C ALA A 231 22.16 -6.42 10.08
N MET A 232 21.95 -5.10 10.18
CA MET A 232 22.90 -4.12 10.75
C MET A 232 22.73 -3.88 12.26
N GLY A 233 21.87 -4.61 12.97
CA GLY A 233 21.84 -4.61 14.45
C GLY A 233 20.88 -3.64 15.12
N GLY A 234 19.86 -3.12 14.45
CA GLY A 234 18.79 -2.33 15.07
C GLY A 234 17.96 -3.16 16.04
N THR A 235 18.07 -2.94 17.36
CA THR A 235 17.60 -3.90 18.36
C THR A 235 16.34 -3.50 19.14
N HIS A 236 15.90 -2.24 19.15
CA HIS A 236 14.72 -1.86 19.91
C HIS A 236 13.95 -0.69 19.29
N ASN A 237 12.74 -0.97 18.82
CA ASN A 237 11.79 0.08 18.54
C ASN A 237 11.26 0.64 19.88
N PRO A 238 11.48 1.93 20.22
CA PRO A 238 11.07 2.51 21.50
C PRO A 238 9.56 2.47 21.71
N LEU A 239 8.78 2.29 20.65
CA LEU A 239 7.31 2.18 20.70
C LEU A 239 6.81 0.76 21.00
N SER A 240 7.65 -0.26 20.93
CA SER A 240 7.22 -1.67 21.13
C SER A 240 6.58 -1.89 22.51
N SER A 241 7.07 -1.21 23.54
CA SER A 241 6.50 -1.27 24.91
C SER A 241 5.10 -0.65 25.01
N TYR A 242 4.75 0.24 24.07
CA TYR A 242 3.47 0.96 24.06
C TYR A 242 2.43 0.34 23.15
N ILE A 243 2.72 -0.76 22.46
CA ILE A 243 1.78 -1.43 21.52
C ILE A 243 0.40 -1.69 22.15
N PRO A 244 0.29 -2.27 23.36
CA PRO A 244 -1.02 -2.50 23.98
C PRO A 244 -1.80 -1.20 24.22
N LEU A 245 -1.09 -0.13 24.64
CA LEU A 245 -1.69 1.17 24.89
C LEU A 245 -2.15 1.83 23.60
N LEU A 246 -1.35 1.74 22.52
CA LEU A 246 -1.69 2.26 21.21
C LEU A 246 -2.90 1.53 20.60
N LEU A 247 -2.96 0.20 20.73
CA LEU A 247 -4.12 -0.59 20.31
C LEU A 247 -5.37 -0.24 21.11
N LEU A 248 -5.25 -0.09 22.43
CA LEU A 248 -6.35 0.34 23.27
C LEU A 248 -6.85 1.73 22.87
N ALA A 249 -5.93 2.68 22.64
CA ALA A 249 -6.27 4.02 22.15
C ALA A 249 -6.96 3.98 20.78
N ALA A 250 -6.50 3.13 19.86
CA ALA A 250 -7.14 2.93 18.55
C ALA A 250 -8.57 2.39 18.68
N VAL A 251 -8.77 1.40 19.54
CA VAL A 251 -10.12 0.83 19.81
C VAL A 251 -11.03 1.88 20.44
N ILE A 252 -10.57 2.60 21.49
CA ILE A 252 -11.34 3.66 22.12
C ILE A 252 -11.72 4.74 21.12
N ALA A 253 -10.75 5.24 20.35
CA ALA A 253 -11.00 6.27 19.34
C ALA A 253 -11.98 5.79 18.27
N THR A 254 -11.89 4.53 17.83
CA THR A 254 -12.84 3.94 16.88
C THR A 254 -14.24 3.84 17.47
N VAL A 255 -14.38 3.40 18.72
CA VAL A 255 -15.70 3.33 19.38
C VAL A 255 -16.29 4.73 19.53
N LEU A 256 -15.50 5.71 19.99
CA LEU A 256 -15.95 7.09 20.10
C LEU A 256 -16.32 7.68 18.73
N LEU A 257 -15.56 7.39 17.68
CA LEU A 257 -15.88 7.76 16.30
C LEU A 257 -17.26 7.21 15.90
N VAL A 258 -17.51 5.91 16.08
CA VAL A 258 -18.80 5.29 15.73
C VAL A 258 -19.96 5.90 16.52
N LEU A 259 -19.75 6.19 17.80
CA LEU A 259 -20.77 6.84 18.64
C LEU A 259 -21.04 8.29 18.20
N TRP A 260 -19.99 9.02 17.82
CA TRP A 260 -20.07 10.38 17.31
C TRP A 260 -20.80 10.41 15.96
N GLU A 261 -20.36 9.61 15.00
CA GLU A 261 -20.90 9.50 13.64
C GLU A 261 -22.41 9.16 13.63
N ARG A 262 -22.88 8.39 14.63
CA ARG A 262 -24.31 8.06 14.80
C ARG A 262 -25.12 9.28 15.22
N ARG A 263 -24.52 10.30 15.83
CA ARG A 263 -25.17 11.53 16.34
C ARG A 263 -24.95 12.73 15.45
N SER A 264 -23.89 12.70 14.62
CA SER A 264 -23.55 13.80 13.73
C SER A 264 -24.61 13.99 12.66
N SER A 265 -24.99 15.26 12.42
CA SER A 265 -25.89 15.62 11.31
C SER A 265 -25.18 15.59 9.95
N GLU A 266 -23.87 15.73 9.95
CA GLU A 266 -23.01 15.74 8.76
C GLU A 266 -21.84 14.76 8.96
N PRO A 267 -22.12 13.45 8.99
CA PRO A 267 -21.10 12.46 9.32
C PRO A 267 -19.99 12.42 8.26
N LEU A 268 -18.75 12.24 8.73
CA LEU A 268 -17.57 12.01 7.88
C LEU A 268 -17.70 10.69 7.12
N LEU A 269 -18.13 9.65 7.85
CA LEU A 269 -18.34 8.30 7.36
C LEU A 269 -19.82 7.92 7.59
N PRO A 270 -20.71 8.07 6.60
CA PRO A 270 -22.14 7.86 6.81
C PRO A 270 -22.41 6.41 7.25
N VAL A 271 -22.86 6.24 8.50
CA VAL A 271 -23.14 4.92 9.11
C VAL A 271 -24.16 4.12 8.28
N SER A 272 -25.07 4.82 7.59
CA SER A 272 -26.03 4.21 6.66
C SER A 272 -25.36 3.41 5.54
N LEU A 273 -24.20 3.87 5.07
CA LEU A 273 -23.42 3.21 4.04
C LEU A 273 -22.83 1.89 4.56
N TYR A 274 -22.32 1.91 5.80
CA TYR A 274 -21.77 0.72 6.46
C TYR A 274 -22.79 -0.34 6.84
N ARG A 275 -24.11 -0.03 6.80
CA ARG A 275 -25.18 -0.99 7.01
C ARG A 275 -25.56 -1.74 5.73
N GLN A 276 -25.13 -1.28 4.57
CA GLN A 276 -25.44 -1.91 3.29
C GLN A 276 -24.55 -3.12 3.06
N ARG A 277 -25.14 -4.29 2.84
CA ARG A 277 -24.40 -5.55 2.64
C ARG A 277 -23.34 -5.51 1.55
N PRO A 278 -23.58 -4.91 0.36
CA PRO A 278 -22.54 -4.83 -0.67
C PRO A 278 -21.35 -3.99 -0.23
N PHE A 279 -21.56 -2.92 0.54
CA PHE A 279 -20.49 -2.07 1.06
C PHE A 279 -19.68 -2.80 2.13
N GLN A 280 -20.34 -3.52 3.07
CA GLN A 280 -19.66 -4.36 4.06
C GLN A 280 -18.76 -5.42 3.38
N ALA A 281 -19.31 -6.10 2.37
CA ALA A 281 -18.57 -7.08 1.59
C ALA A 281 -17.35 -6.46 0.92
N THR A 282 -17.50 -5.27 0.36
CA THR A 282 -16.39 -4.55 -0.28
C THR A 282 -15.29 -4.15 0.72
N ILE A 283 -15.66 -3.72 1.93
CA ILE A 283 -14.70 -3.41 3.00
C ILE A 283 -13.90 -4.66 3.37
N ILE A 284 -14.58 -5.78 3.62
CA ILE A 284 -13.93 -7.05 3.97
C ILE A 284 -13.01 -7.51 2.84
N ALA A 285 -13.48 -7.45 1.60
CA ALA A 285 -12.69 -7.85 0.44
C ALA A 285 -11.47 -6.93 0.24
N ASN A 286 -11.60 -5.60 0.44
CA ASN A 286 -10.46 -4.69 0.39
C ASN A 286 -9.44 -4.97 1.49
N LEU A 287 -9.87 -5.28 2.71
CA LEU A 287 -8.97 -5.67 3.80
C LEU A 287 -8.19 -6.95 3.45
N CYS A 288 -8.87 -7.98 2.95
CA CYS A 288 -8.24 -9.25 2.60
C CYS A 288 -7.29 -9.10 1.40
N ILE A 289 -7.73 -8.44 0.32
CA ILE A 289 -6.87 -8.25 -0.86
C ILE A 289 -5.66 -7.38 -0.54
N GLY A 290 -5.82 -6.37 0.33
CA GLY A 290 -4.69 -5.58 0.81
C GLY A 290 -3.63 -6.44 1.48
N ALA A 291 -4.02 -7.35 2.36
CA ALA A 291 -3.11 -8.30 3.00
C ALA A 291 -2.40 -9.19 1.98
N VAL A 292 -3.15 -9.77 1.02
CA VAL A 292 -2.58 -10.65 -0.02
C VAL A 292 -1.58 -9.91 -0.92
N LEU A 293 -1.93 -8.69 -1.37
CA LEU A 293 -1.03 -7.86 -2.18
C LEU A 293 0.29 -7.60 -1.47
N MET A 294 0.22 -7.26 -0.18
CA MET A 294 1.40 -6.86 0.57
C MET A 294 2.32 -8.05 0.89
N VAL A 295 1.76 -9.23 1.13
CA VAL A 295 2.56 -10.46 1.30
C VAL A 295 3.47 -10.69 0.10
N THR A 296 2.94 -10.59 -1.11
CA THR A 296 3.73 -10.78 -2.33
C THR A 296 4.79 -9.70 -2.48
N MET A 297 4.43 -8.43 -2.27
CA MET A 297 5.33 -7.28 -2.42
C MET A 297 6.49 -7.28 -1.42
N VAL A 298 6.28 -7.82 -0.21
CA VAL A 298 7.30 -7.87 0.84
C VAL A 298 8.14 -9.13 0.74
N ASN A 299 7.51 -10.29 0.59
CA ASN A 299 8.22 -11.55 0.74
C ASN A 299 9.07 -11.92 -0.48
N VAL A 300 8.70 -11.50 -1.69
CA VAL A 300 9.54 -11.75 -2.87
C VAL A 300 10.92 -11.07 -2.75
N PRO A 301 11.02 -9.78 -2.41
CA PRO A 301 12.33 -9.17 -2.11
C PRO A 301 13.08 -9.83 -0.94
N VAL A 302 12.37 -10.31 0.08
CA VAL A 302 13.00 -11.01 1.21
C VAL A 302 13.64 -12.33 0.77
N ILE A 303 12.94 -13.11 -0.07
CA ILE A 303 13.50 -14.33 -0.66
C ILE A 303 14.78 -14.03 -1.43
N VAL A 304 14.72 -13.01 -2.29
CA VAL A 304 15.90 -12.58 -3.08
C VAL A 304 17.05 -12.16 -2.18
N ALA A 305 16.78 -11.37 -1.14
CA ALA A 305 17.80 -10.90 -0.21
C ALA A 305 18.47 -12.03 0.61
N LEU A 306 17.76 -13.14 0.84
CA LEU A 306 18.29 -14.30 1.54
C LEU A 306 19.19 -15.19 0.65
N THR A 307 19.06 -15.07 -0.67
CA THR A 307 19.63 -16.06 -1.62
C THR A 307 20.54 -15.42 -2.67
N THR A 308 20.69 -14.10 -2.66
CA THR A 308 21.46 -13.36 -3.68
C THR A 308 22.39 -12.34 -3.02
N ASP A 309 23.48 -11.97 -3.69
CA ASP A 309 24.43 -10.96 -3.22
C ASP A 309 23.77 -9.57 -3.10
N ALA A 310 24.20 -8.79 -2.13
CA ALA A 310 23.58 -7.51 -1.77
C ALA A 310 23.44 -6.53 -2.95
N ASP A 311 24.41 -6.53 -3.87
CA ASP A 311 24.43 -5.64 -5.03
C ASP A 311 23.34 -5.96 -6.05
N ASP A 312 22.91 -7.22 -6.15
CA ASP A 312 21.91 -7.70 -7.13
C ASP A 312 20.48 -7.74 -6.56
N VAL A 313 20.31 -7.66 -5.25
CA VAL A 313 18.98 -7.79 -4.58
C VAL A 313 17.93 -6.84 -5.16
N ALA A 314 18.27 -5.56 -5.32
CA ALA A 314 17.32 -4.56 -5.80
C ALA A 314 16.88 -4.85 -7.25
N THR A 315 17.85 -5.16 -8.12
CA THR A 315 17.60 -5.43 -9.54
C THR A 315 16.80 -6.71 -9.74
N LEU A 316 17.16 -7.78 -9.06
CA LEU A 316 16.49 -9.07 -9.17
C LEU A 316 15.08 -9.02 -8.57
N SER A 317 14.91 -8.38 -7.41
CA SER A 317 13.58 -8.17 -6.80
C SER A 317 12.64 -7.41 -7.72
N ALA A 318 13.10 -6.31 -8.33
CA ALA A 318 12.32 -5.55 -9.29
C ALA A 318 11.97 -6.37 -10.53
N THR A 319 12.91 -7.15 -11.05
CA THR A 319 12.72 -8.00 -12.23
C THR A 319 11.71 -9.12 -11.97
N LEU A 320 11.74 -9.76 -10.79
CA LEU A 320 10.80 -10.81 -10.40
C LEU A 320 9.40 -10.26 -10.11
N LEU A 321 9.28 -9.06 -9.54
CA LEU A 321 7.99 -8.43 -9.28
C LEU A 321 7.36 -7.80 -10.54
N ALA A 322 8.14 -7.51 -11.58
CA ALA A 322 7.62 -6.93 -12.81
C ALA A 322 6.52 -7.78 -13.48
N PRO A 323 6.66 -9.12 -13.68
CA PRO A 323 5.59 -9.96 -14.21
C PRO A 323 4.29 -9.90 -13.40
N TYR A 324 4.39 -9.89 -12.06
CA TYR A 324 3.23 -9.73 -11.17
C TYR A 324 2.48 -8.43 -11.44
N THR A 325 3.20 -7.33 -11.51
CA THR A 325 2.59 -6.01 -11.69
C THR A 325 2.02 -5.82 -13.06
N ILE A 326 2.75 -6.27 -14.08
CA ILE A 326 2.25 -6.26 -15.46
C ILE A 326 0.95 -7.07 -15.53
N ALA A 327 0.90 -8.23 -14.86
CA ALA A 327 -0.30 -9.05 -14.79
C ALA A 327 -1.45 -8.34 -14.05
N VAL A 328 -1.19 -7.70 -12.90
CA VAL A 328 -2.18 -6.90 -12.17
C VAL A 328 -2.70 -5.75 -13.05
N ALA A 329 -1.82 -4.98 -13.67
CA ALA A 329 -2.19 -3.85 -14.51
C ALA A 329 -3.00 -4.30 -15.73
N ALA A 330 -2.53 -5.31 -16.45
CA ALA A 330 -3.22 -5.85 -17.63
C ALA A 330 -4.60 -6.41 -17.25
N ALA A 331 -4.70 -7.19 -16.19
CA ALA A 331 -5.95 -7.75 -15.72
C ALA A 331 -6.94 -6.67 -15.26
N SER A 332 -6.47 -5.61 -14.58
CA SER A 332 -7.30 -4.46 -14.19
C SER A 332 -7.88 -3.73 -15.39
N LEU A 333 -7.11 -3.58 -16.49
CA LEU A 333 -7.58 -2.99 -17.71
C LEU A 333 -8.57 -3.89 -18.47
N LEU A 334 -8.35 -5.19 -18.43
CA LEU A 334 -9.21 -6.18 -19.09
C LEU A 334 -10.50 -6.48 -18.32
N ALA A 335 -10.54 -6.18 -17.02
CA ALA A 335 -11.69 -6.48 -16.16
C ALA A 335 -13.02 -5.97 -16.74
N SER A 336 -13.06 -4.73 -17.25
CA SER A 336 -14.28 -4.17 -17.85
C SER A 336 -14.76 -4.93 -19.09
N ARG A 337 -13.83 -5.40 -19.93
CA ARG A 337 -14.19 -6.18 -21.16
C ARG A 337 -14.69 -7.58 -20.80
N LEU A 338 -14.14 -8.15 -19.72
CA LEU A 338 -14.55 -9.47 -19.24
C LEU A 338 -15.92 -9.39 -18.55
N SER A 339 -16.20 -8.31 -17.81
CA SER A 339 -17.49 -8.00 -17.23
C SER A 339 -18.63 -7.92 -18.26
N ASP A 340 -18.36 -7.45 -19.48
CA ASP A 340 -19.35 -7.40 -20.56
C ASP A 340 -19.73 -8.78 -21.12
N ARG A 341 -18.91 -9.82 -20.86
CA ARG A 341 -19.08 -11.17 -21.42
C ARG A 341 -19.48 -12.22 -20.39
N TRP A 342 -19.11 -12.00 -19.15
CA TRP A 342 -19.24 -12.96 -18.06
C TRP A 342 -20.03 -12.33 -16.90
N SER A 343 -20.84 -13.13 -16.21
CA SER A 343 -21.46 -12.71 -14.96
C SER A 343 -20.38 -12.34 -13.93
N GLU A 344 -20.53 -11.16 -13.32
CA GLU A 344 -19.59 -10.62 -12.35
C GLU A 344 -19.29 -11.57 -11.19
N ARG A 345 -20.30 -12.29 -10.70
CA ARG A 345 -20.12 -13.24 -9.59
C ARG A 345 -19.13 -14.37 -9.93
N TYR A 346 -19.17 -14.88 -11.16
CA TYR A 346 -18.24 -15.95 -11.56
C TYR A 346 -16.87 -15.39 -11.92
N LEU A 347 -16.83 -14.24 -12.58
CA LEU A 347 -15.58 -13.55 -12.91
C LEU A 347 -14.77 -13.23 -11.65
N LEU A 348 -15.41 -12.59 -10.67
CA LEU A 348 -14.75 -12.19 -9.42
C LEU A 348 -14.43 -13.40 -8.54
N ALA A 349 -15.28 -14.43 -8.49
CA ALA A 349 -14.93 -15.67 -7.77
C ALA A 349 -13.73 -16.38 -8.42
N GLY A 350 -13.69 -16.44 -9.75
CA GLY A 350 -12.53 -16.94 -10.48
C GLY A 350 -11.25 -16.14 -10.21
N ALA A 351 -11.37 -14.82 -10.11
CA ALA A 351 -10.26 -13.95 -9.76
C ALA A 351 -9.68 -14.24 -8.34
N VAL A 352 -10.55 -14.50 -7.37
CA VAL A 352 -10.14 -14.94 -6.02
C VAL A 352 -9.40 -16.27 -6.07
N ILE A 353 -9.92 -17.23 -6.85
CA ILE A 353 -9.26 -18.54 -7.01
C ILE A 353 -7.88 -18.36 -7.65
N LEU A 354 -7.76 -17.50 -8.67
CA LEU A 354 -6.46 -17.20 -9.30
C LEU A 354 -5.49 -16.57 -8.31
N ALA A 355 -5.95 -15.63 -7.49
CA ALA A 355 -5.11 -15.01 -6.46
C ALA A 355 -4.61 -16.05 -5.44
N ALA A 356 -5.49 -16.95 -5.00
CA ALA A 356 -5.14 -18.02 -4.06
C ALA A 356 -4.19 -19.07 -4.70
N VAL A 357 -4.47 -19.48 -5.94
CA VAL A 357 -3.60 -20.41 -6.69
C VAL A 357 -2.24 -19.80 -6.94
N GLY A 358 -2.18 -18.49 -7.27
CA GLY A 358 -0.91 -17.78 -7.42
C GLY A 358 -0.07 -17.81 -6.15
N ALA A 359 -0.67 -17.49 -5.01
CA ALA A 359 0.01 -17.56 -3.71
C ALA A 359 0.46 -19.00 -3.37
N LEU A 360 -0.38 -19.98 -3.64
CA LEU A 360 -0.05 -21.40 -3.44
C LEU A 360 1.11 -21.85 -4.34
N LEU A 361 1.11 -21.46 -5.61
CA LEU A 361 2.20 -21.78 -6.53
C LEU A 361 3.52 -21.16 -6.11
N ILE A 362 3.51 -19.91 -5.60
CA ILE A 362 4.71 -19.30 -5.05
C ILE A 362 5.25 -20.12 -3.88
N ALA A 363 4.36 -20.56 -2.97
CA ALA A 363 4.77 -21.41 -1.83
C ALA A 363 5.33 -22.78 -2.25
N LEU A 364 4.79 -23.37 -3.31
CA LEU A 364 5.15 -24.76 -3.71
C LEU A 364 6.30 -24.85 -4.72
N LEU A 365 6.48 -23.80 -5.54
CA LEU A 365 7.46 -23.81 -6.64
C LEU A 365 8.74 -23.04 -6.29
N GLN A 366 8.87 -22.57 -5.06
CA GLN A 366 10.06 -21.85 -4.66
C GLN A 366 11.29 -22.79 -4.74
N ASP A 367 12.32 -22.30 -5.44
CA ASP A 367 13.60 -22.96 -5.60
C ASP A 367 14.70 -21.97 -5.23
N ARG A 368 15.62 -22.40 -4.36
CA ARG A 368 16.73 -21.57 -3.88
C ARG A 368 17.68 -21.17 -5.02
N ASP A 369 17.90 -22.08 -5.95
CA ASP A 369 18.89 -21.91 -7.02
C ASP A 369 18.27 -21.25 -8.27
N ASN A 370 16.93 -21.21 -8.36
CA ASN A 370 16.23 -20.66 -9.51
C ASN A 370 14.99 -19.86 -9.12
N HIS A 371 15.13 -18.54 -8.95
CA HIS A 371 14.06 -17.62 -8.58
C HIS A 371 12.96 -17.48 -9.66
N TRP A 372 13.24 -17.87 -10.92
CA TRP A 372 12.27 -17.78 -12.01
C TRP A 372 11.09 -18.76 -11.86
N THR A 373 11.24 -19.77 -11.00
CA THR A 373 10.16 -20.69 -10.62
C THR A 373 8.98 -19.98 -9.93
N LEU A 374 9.20 -18.81 -9.35
CA LEU A 374 8.15 -17.99 -8.74
C LEU A 374 7.24 -17.29 -9.77
N VAL A 375 7.74 -17.05 -11.00
CA VAL A 375 7.06 -16.23 -12.01
C VAL A 375 5.66 -16.76 -12.38
N PRO A 376 5.42 -18.05 -12.59
CA PRO A 376 4.07 -18.55 -12.86
C PRO A 376 3.07 -18.20 -11.74
N GLY A 377 3.46 -18.37 -10.47
CA GLY A 377 2.65 -18.01 -9.32
C GLY A 377 2.39 -16.52 -9.25
N LEU A 378 3.41 -15.70 -9.50
CA LEU A 378 3.33 -14.25 -9.54
C LEU A 378 2.37 -13.77 -10.64
N VAL A 379 2.47 -14.29 -11.86
CA VAL A 379 1.58 -13.91 -12.97
C VAL A 379 0.14 -14.31 -12.66
N ILE A 380 -0.11 -15.54 -12.23
CA ILE A 380 -1.46 -16.05 -11.93
C ILE A 380 -2.07 -15.26 -10.77
N GLY A 381 -1.32 -15.04 -9.69
CA GLY A 381 -1.77 -14.23 -8.55
C GLY A 381 -2.02 -12.78 -8.93
N GLY A 382 -1.17 -12.22 -9.78
CA GLY A 382 -1.33 -10.88 -10.34
C GLY A 382 -2.59 -10.71 -11.18
N ILE A 383 -2.91 -11.69 -12.03
CA ILE A 383 -4.18 -11.69 -12.80
C ILE A 383 -5.36 -11.70 -11.84
N GLY A 384 -5.35 -12.57 -10.82
CA GLY A 384 -6.41 -12.64 -9.83
C GLY A 384 -6.61 -11.32 -9.09
N ALA A 385 -5.55 -10.74 -8.56
CA ALA A 385 -5.60 -9.45 -7.87
C ALA A 385 -6.08 -8.32 -8.80
N GLY A 386 -5.56 -8.27 -10.03
CA GLY A 386 -5.90 -7.22 -11.01
C GLY A 386 -7.37 -7.22 -11.42
N LEU A 387 -8.00 -8.38 -11.56
CA LEU A 387 -9.43 -8.48 -11.88
C LEU A 387 -10.32 -7.99 -10.72
N LEU A 388 -9.88 -8.11 -9.46
CA LEU A 388 -10.65 -7.70 -8.28
C LEU A 388 -10.65 -6.18 -8.06
N LEU A 389 -9.51 -5.51 -8.28
CA LEU A 389 -9.32 -4.11 -7.90
C LEU A 389 -10.37 -3.15 -8.50
N PRO A 390 -10.74 -3.23 -9.78
CA PRO A 390 -11.75 -2.33 -10.35
C PRO A 390 -13.12 -2.50 -9.72
N ALA A 391 -13.58 -3.73 -9.50
CA ALA A 391 -14.86 -4.00 -8.86
C ALA A 391 -14.90 -3.48 -7.42
N LEU A 392 -13.81 -3.68 -6.65
CA LEU A 392 -13.68 -3.21 -5.27
C LEU A 392 -13.63 -1.68 -5.16
N GLY A 393 -13.18 -0.98 -6.21
CA GLY A 393 -13.25 0.48 -6.31
C GLY A 393 -14.61 1.00 -6.79
N THR A 394 -15.32 0.24 -7.64
CA THR A 394 -16.58 0.66 -8.27
C THR A 394 -17.78 0.49 -7.34
N VAL A 395 -17.90 -0.62 -6.62
CA VAL A 395 -19.05 -0.92 -5.76
C VAL A 395 -19.29 0.15 -4.71
N PRO A 396 -18.31 0.69 -3.99
CA PRO A 396 -18.53 1.79 -3.05
C PRO A 396 -19.22 3.00 -3.68
N ILE A 397 -18.81 3.35 -4.91
CA ILE A 397 -19.38 4.48 -5.66
C ILE A 397 -20.82 4.19 -6.11
N MET A 398 -21.10 2.92 -6.49
CA MET A 398 -22.43 2.49 -6.93
C MET A 398 -23.46 2.45 -5.78
N VAL A 399 -22.99 2.16 -4.58
CA VAL A 399 -23.82 2.02 -3.37
C VAL A 399 -24.08 3.39 -2.74
N ALA A 400 -23.14 4.32 -2.86
CA ALA A 400 -23.20 5.63 -2.23
C ALA A 400 -24.06 6.62 -3.02
N ASP A 401 -24.75 7.50 -2.27
CA ASP A 401 -25.35 8.67 -2.86
C ASP A 401 -24.30 9.56 -3.55
N PRO A 402 -24.67 10.29 -4.63
CA PRO A 402 -23.75 11.16 -5.35
C PRO A 402 -22.95 12.14 -4.46
N ARG A 403 -23.55 12.59 -3.36
CA ARG A 403 -22.93 13.49 -2.37
C ARG A 403 -21.88 12.84 -1.48
N HIS A 404 -21.78 11.51 -1.45
CA HIS A 404 -20.92 10.75 -0.55
C HIS A 404 -19.97 9.78 -1.30
N ARG A 405 -19.88 9.87 -2.62
CA ARG A 405 -19.05 8.97 -3.45
C ARG A 405 -17.57 9.04 -3.11
N GLY A 406 -17.05 10.25 -2.81
CA GLY A 406 -15.67 10.42 -2.41
C GLY A 406 -15.38 9.78 -1.05
N GLY A 407 -16.26 9.98 -0.08
CA GLY A 407 -16.18 9.31 1.23
C GLY A 407 -16.29 7.79 1.13
N ALA A 408 -17.15 7.27 0.25
CA ALA A 408 -17.30 5.83 0.03
C ALA A 408 -16.04 5.21 -0.63
N ALA A 409 -15.53 5.82 -1.69
CA ALA A 409 -14.33 5.37 -2.37
C ALA A 409 -13.11 5.40 -1.44
N SER A 410 -12.95 6.50 -0.69
CA SER A 410 -11.87 6.65 0.27
C SER A 410 -11.96 5.65 1.43
N SER A 411 -13.17 5.35 1.93
CA SER A 411 -13.36 4.32 2.95
C SER A 411 -12.89 2.96 2.47
N ALA A 412 -13.29 2.54 1.28
CA ALA A 412 -12.87 1.25 0.72
C ALA A 412 -11.34 1.17 0.56
N LEU A 413 -10.71 2.24 0.07
CA LEU A 413 -9.27 2.33 -0.08
C LEU A 413 -8.54 2.32 1.27
N MET A 414 -9.07 3.03 2.28
CA MET A 414 -8.54 3.01 3.64
C MET A 414 -8.50 1.59 4.21
N PHE A 415 -9.57 0.80 4.02
CA PHE A 415 -9.58 -0.59 4.47
C PHE A 415 -8.60 -1.48 3.70
N ARG A 416 -8.35 -1.21 2.41
CA ARG A 416 -7.29 -1.90 1.66
C ARG A 416 -5.91 -1.64 2.25
N LEU A 417 -5.60 -0.38 2.57
CA LEU A 417 -4.31 -0.03 3.19
C LEU A 417 -4.18 -0.55 4.62
N LEU A 418 -5.27 -0.53 5.41
CA LEU A 418 -5.28 -1.19 6.71
C LEU A 418 -5.02 -2.70 6.56
N GLY A 419 -5.62 -3.33 5.55
CA GLY A 419 -5.35 -4.73 5.23
C GLY A 419 -3.89 -4.99 4.88
N MET A 420 -3.27 -4.12 4.10
CA MET A 420 -1.83 -4.17 3.80
C MET A 420 -1.00 -4.10 5.09
N THR A 421 -1.28 -3.12 5.95
CA THR A 421 -0.54 -2.92 7.21
C THR A 421 -0.73 -4.09 8.18
N ILE A 422 -1.97 -4.53 8.39
CA ILE A 422 -2.29 -5.68 9.25
C ILE A 422 -1.66 -6.95 8.69
N GLY A 423 -1.76 -7.16 7.39
CA GLY A 423 -1.20 -8.32 6.69
C GLY A 423 0.30 -8.45 6.92
N VAL A 424 1.07 -7.38 6.67
CA VAL A 424 2.50 -7.37 6.94
C VAL A 424 2.79 -7.62 8.41
N SER A 425 2.18 -6.85 9.31
CA SER A 425 2.48 -6.95 10.75
C SER A 425 2.15 -8.32 11.32
N ALA A 426 0.98 -8.87 10.97
CA ALA A 426 0.55 -10.18 11.47
C ALA A 426 1.42 -11.30 10.91
N LEU A 427 1.70 -11.27 9.60
CA LEU A 427 2.47 -12.34 8.95
C LEU A 427 3.95 -12.28 9.31
N THR A 428 4.55 -11.08 9.43
CA THR A 428 5.92 -10.94 9.94
C THR A 428 6.02 -11.43 11.40
N SER A 429 5.05 -11.07 12.25
CA SER A 429 5.04 -11.55 13.64
C SER A 429 4.90 -13.07 13.72
N LEU A 430 4.06 -13.65 12.85
CA LEU A 430 3.92 -15.10 12.73
C LEU A 430 5.23 -15.74 12.24
N ALA A 431 5.82 -15.17 11.19
CA ALA A 431 7.08 -15.63 10.61
C ALA A 431 8.23 -15.61 11.62
N VAL A 432 8.39 -14.51 12.38
CA VAL A 432 9.42 -14.39 13.42
C VAL A 432 9.23 -15.43 14.51
N ARG A 433 8.00 -15.60 15.03
CA ARG A 433 7.71 -16.62 16.05
C ARG A 433 7.96 -18.04 15.53
N ARG A 434 7.56 -18.31 14.29
CA ARG A 434 7.76 -19.59 13.65
C ARG A 434 9.25 -19.89 13.44
N LEU A 435 10.00 -18.90 12.91
CA LEU A 435 11.45 -19.01 12.76
C LEU A 435 12.14 -19.26 14.11
N GLN A 436 11.77 -18.52 15.17
CA GLN A 436 12.30 -18.75 16.50
C GLN A 436 11.99 -20.17 17.01
N SER A 437 10.76 -20.67 16.80
CA SER A 437 10.37 -22.02 17.22
C SER A 437 11.16 -23.10 16.50
N LEU A 438 11.46 -22.91 15.22
CA LEU A 438 12.27 -23.83 14.42
C LEU A 438 13.76 -23.71 14.74
N SER A 439 14.26 -22.47 14.91
CA SER A 439 15.65 -22.21 15.28
C SER A 439 16.03 -22.77 16.67
N ASN A 440 15.09 -22.75 17.62
CA ASN A 440 15.31 -23.35 18.93
C ASN A 440 15.51 -24.87 18.92
N GLN A 441 15.21 -25.53 17.80
CA GLN A 441 15.47 -26.97 17.59
C GLN A 441 16.87 -27.25 17.05
N LEU A 442 17.59 -26.20 16.61
CA LEU A 442 18.96 -26.32 16.12
C LEU A 442 19.93 -26.16 17.30
N GLU A 443 21.01 -26.95 17.26
CA GLU A 443 22.08 -26.80 18.23
C GLU A 443 22.83 -25.49 17.96
N PRO A 444 23.05 -24.65 19.02
CA PRO A 444 23.78 -23.43 18.87
C PRO A 444 25.24 -23.69 18.51
N ILE A 445 25.77 -22.97 17.53
CA ILE A 445 27.18 -23.07 17.18
C ILE A 445 27.98 -22.35 18.27
N VAL A 446 28.68 -23.11 19.08
CA VAL A 446 29.61 -22.60 20.09
C VAL A 446 31.04 -22.74 19.55
N ARG A 447 31.85 -21.70 19.75
CA ARG A 447 33.27 -21.74 19.39
C ARG A 447 34.01 -22.76 20.26
N GLU A 448 34.75 -23.66 19.63
CA GLU A 448 35.59 -24.63 20.35
C GLU A 448 36.82 -23.95 20.94
N PRO A 449 37.33 -24.43 22.09
CA PRO A 449 38.43 -23.77 22.80
C PRO A 449 39.69 -23.51 21.98
N ASP A 450 40.00 -24.42 21.04
CA ASP A 450 41.23 -24.34 20.18
C ASP A 450 40.90 -23.89 18.75
N GLU A 451 39.66 -23.44 18.47
CA GLU A 451 39.25 -23.06 17.14
C GLU A 451 39.73 -21.67 16.74
N SER A 452 40.33 -21.55 15.53
CA SER A 452 40.71 -20.25 15.01
C SER A 452 39.46 -19.40 14.66
N THR A 453 39.60 -18.08 14.72
CA THR A 453 38.50 -17.16 14.37
C THR A 453 38.05 -17.41 12.92
N ALA A 454 38.99 -17.72 12.03
CA ALA A 454 38.66 -17.97 10.62
C ALA A 454 37.85 -19.28 10.43
N SER A 455 38.20 -20.37 11.14
CA SER A 455 37.48 -21.65 11.03
C SER A 455 36.09 -21.54 11.68
N PHE A 456 35.96 -20.81 12.78
CA PHE A 456 34.67 -20.53 13.43
C PHE A 456 33.75 -19.73 12.52
N LEU A 457 34.25 -18.67 11.87
CA LEU A 457 33.47 -17.87 10.90
C LEU A 457 33.06 -18.69 9.69
N ALA A 458 33.94 -19.55 9.16
CA ALA A 458 33.61 -20.44 8.06
C ALA A 458 32.50 -21.44 8.44
N ARG A 459 32.59 -22.07 9.63
CA ARG A 459 31.56 -22.96 10.16
C ARG A 459 30.24 -22.25 10.41
N GLN A 460 30.29 -21.01 10.91
CA GLN A 460 29.12 -20.17 11.09
C GLN A 460 28.46 -19.83 9.74
N GLN A 461 29.25 -19.50 8.72
CA GLN A 461 28.76 -19.25 7.38
C GLN A 461 28.09 -20.49 6.76
N THR A 462 28.72 -21.67 6.88
CA THR A 462 28.15 -22.93 6.42
C THR A 462 26.82 -23.22 7.12
N PHE A 463 26.76 -23.02 8.43
CA PHE A 463 25.51 -23.20 9.20
C PHE A 463 24.38 -22.27 8.74
N ILE A 464 24.70 -21.00 8.46
CA ILE A 464 23.73 -20.04 7.93
C ILE A 464 23.19 -20.53 6.58
N LEU A 465 24.08 -20.96 5.70
CA LEU A 465 23.71 -21.44 4.37
C LEU A 465 22.90 -22.74 4.39
N ASP A 466 23.25 -23.68 5.26
CA ASP A 466 22.68 -25.02 5.27
C ASP A 466 21.44 -25.15 6.16
N HIS A 467 21.27 -24.25 7.15
CA HIS A 467 20.19 -24.37 8.12
C HIS A 467 19.34 -23.08 8.24
N ALA A 468 19.97 -21.91 8.43
CA ALA A 468 19.21 -20.70 8.72
C ALA A 468 18.43 -20.18 7.49
N ILE A 469 19.05 -20.19 6.31
CA ILE A 469 18.41 -19.76 5.05
C ILE A 469 17.25 -20.69 4.67
N PRO A 470 17.42 -22.05 4.62
CA PRO A 470 16.31 -22.95 4.33
C PRO A 470 15.12 -22.81 5.28
N LEU A 471 15.39 -22.67 6.60
CA LEU A 471 14.32 -22.41 7.57
C LEU A 471 13.61 -21.07 7.33
N SER A 472 14.34 -20.02 6.98
CA SER A 472 13.75 -18.73 6.66
C SER A 472 12.86 -18.80 5.42
N ILE A 473 13.29 -19.54 4.39
CA ILE A 473 12.53 -19.80 3.17
C ILE A 473 11.25 -20.58 3.52
N GLN A 474 11.33 -21.67 4.28
CA GLN A 474 10.17 -22.44 4.72
C GLN A 474 9.15 -21.57 5.44
N VAL A 475 9.59 -20.68 6.33
CA VAL A 475 8.68 -19.75 7.03
C VAL A 475 8.01 -18.79 6.05
N ILE A 476 8.71 -18.31 5.03
CA ILE A 476 8.14 -17.45 3.99
C ILE A 476 7.10 -18.22 3.16
N GLU A 477 7.35 -19.48 2.79
CA GLU A 477 6.38 -20.36 2.13
C GLU A 477 5.08 -20.46 2.95
N GLU A 478 5.21 -20.70 4.28
CA GLU A 478 4.06 -20.74 5.18
C GLU A 478 3.25 -19.42 5.15
N THR A 479 3.89 -18.25 4.97
CA THR A 479 3.16 -16.98 4.85
C THR A 479 2.38 -16.87 3.55
N PHE A 480 2.87 -17.41 2.44
CA PHE A 480 2.12 -17.49 1.18
C PHE A 480 0.93 -18.45 1.28
N LEU A 481 1.06 -19.56 2.02
CA LEU A 481 -0.08 -20.44 2.33
C LEU A 481 -1.16 -19.70 3.11
N VAL A 482 -0.79 -18.90 4.11
CA VAL A 482 -1.73 -18.07 4.86
C VAL A 482 -2.37 -17.04 3.93
N ALA A 483 -1.63 -16.42 3.03
CA ALA A 483 -2.17 -15.49 2.02
C ALA A 483 -3.20 -16.19 1.11
N ALA A 484 -2.95 -17.42 0.68
CA ALA A 484 -3.92 -18.21 -0.09
C ALA A 484 -5.21 -18.47 0.71
N VAL A 485 -5.10 -18.80 1.99
CA VAL A 485 -6.27 -18.97 2.89
C VAL A 485 -7.04 -17.65 3.04
N ILE A 486 -6.36 -16.52 3.23
CA ILE A 486 -6.99 -15.20 3.31
C ILE A 486 -7.73 -14.89 1.99
N ALA A 487 -7.10 -15.19 0.84
CA ALA A 487 -7.74 -15.03 -0.46
C ALA A 487 -9.03 -15.85 -0.56
N ILE A 488 -9.00 -17.13 -0.22
CA ILE A 488 -10.20 -17.99 -0.24
C ILE A 488 -11.27 -17.50 0.76
N ALA A 489 -10.87 -17.03 1.93
CA ALA A 489 -11.79 -16.53 2.95
C ALA A 489 -12.62 -15.32 2.50
N MET A 490 -12.16 -14.56 1.49
CA MET A 490 -12.94 -13.45 0.94
C MET A 490 -14.02 -13.88 -0.07
N LEU A 491 -14.07 -15.17 -0.52
CA LEU A 491 -15.05 -15.65 -1.49
C LEU A 491 -16.52 -15.30 -1.18
N PRO A 492 -17.03 -15.45 0.07
CA PRO A 492 -18.41 -15.08 0.38
C PRO A 492 -18.69 -13.59 0.16
N ALA A 493 -17.74 -12.73 0.52
CA ALA A 493 -17.84 -11.28 0.30
C ALA A 493 -17.85 -10.95 -1.19
N ILE A 494 -16.94 -11.55 -1.95
CA ILE A 494 -16.82 -11.37 -3.39
C ILE A 494 -18.07 -11.89 -4.12
N TRP A 495 -18.65 -13.00 -3.69
CA TRP A 495 -19.88 -13.52 -4.26
C TRP A 495 -21.08 -12.57 -4.06
N LEU A 496 -21.18 -11.93 -2.87
CA LEU A 496 -22.19 -10.89 -2.61
C LEU A 496 -21.99 -9.65 -3.49
N ILE A 497 -20.73 -9.23 -3.72
CA ILE A 497 -20.38 -8.12 -4.61
C ILE A 497 -20.83 -8.43 -6.03
N GLY A 498 -20.42 -9.57 -6.56
CA GLY A 498 -20.76 -10.00 -7.91
C GLY A 498 -22.28 -10.09 -8.12
N LYS A 499 -23.01 -10.71 -7.18
CA LYS A 499 -24.48 -10.77 -7.23
C LYS A 499 -25.14 -9.38 -7.23
N PHE A 500 -24.60 -8.43 -6.50
CA PHE A 500 -25.08 -7.05 -6.48
C PHE A 500 -24.89 -6.35 -7.82
N ILE A 501 -23.74 -6.54 -8.45
CA ILE A 501 -23.42 -5.95 -9.76
C ILE A 501 -24.31 -6.58 -10.84
N ASP A 502 -24.43 -7.92 -10.90
CA ASP A 502 -25.28 -8.64 -11.85
C ASP A 502 -26.72 -8.17 -11.77
N HIS A 503 -27.31 -8.11 -10.55
CA HIS A 503 -28.70 -7.68 -10.36
C HIS A 503 -28.94 -6.24 -10.82
N ARG A 504 -27.97 -5.36 -10.68
CA ARG A 504 -28.10 -3.99 -11.21
C ARG A 504 -28.00 -3.94 -12.74
N HIS A 505 -27.25 -4.83 -13.36
CA HIS A 505 -27.21 -4.95 -14.82
C HIS A 505 -28.56 -5.42 -15.39
N GLU A 506 -29.23 -6.37 -14.72
CA GLU A 506 -30.53 -6.87 -15.14
C GLU A 506 -31.67 -5.81 -15.07
N ILE A 507 -31.63 -4.91 -14.07
CA ILE A 507 -32.65 -3.86 -13.90
C ILE A 507 -32.53 -2.74 -14.95
N GLU A 508 -31.35 -2.49 -15.51
CA GLU A 508 -31.07 -1.35 -16.38
C GLU A 508 -31.07 -1.69 -17.88
N VAL A 509 -31.06 -2.96 -18.23
CA VAL A 509 -31.34 -3.43 -19.60
C VAL A 509 -32.78 -3.94 -19.61
N PRO A 510 -33.76 -3.14 -20.07
CA PRO A 510 -35.08 -3.69 -20.33
C PRO A 510 -34.92 -4.84 -21.32
N ALA A 511 -35.55 -5.98 -21.06
CA ALA A 511 -35.64 -7.05 -22.02
C ALA A 511 -36.38 -6.48 -23.27
N ASP A 512 -35.64 -6.31 -24.36
CA ASP A 512 -36.20 -6.06 -25.70
C ASP A 512 -36.93 -7.32 -26.19
#